data_fd0fb5384dc4feb267cae352b23b2247
#
_entry.id   fd0fb5384dc4feb267cae352b23b2247
#
_cell.length_a   1.000
_cell.length_b   1.000
_cell.length_c   1.000
_cell.angle_alpha   90.00
_cell.angle_beta   90.00
_cell.angle_gamma   90.00
#
_symmetry.space_group_name_H-M   'P 1'
#
loop_
_entity.id
_entity.type
_entity.pdbx_description
1 polymer ?
#
loop_
_entity_poly.entity_id
_entity_poly.type
_entity_poly.pdbx_seq_one_letter_code
_entity_poly.pdbx_strand_id
1 'polypeptide(L)'
;MNLVVTALVKQVPKGDHSGRLDADGRLERAGAVAEMNPWCRRAVAQAVRLAGETGGRSTAITMGPAAAVDVLREALAWGVDDAVQLSDPALAGSDCLVTARALAATIRLLDDPPDLILVGNSSVDGSTGAVGAMLAELLGLPFTGPVLALEPADGRLRTTVQYDAGTESVTIDLPAVVAVAERSCDPAKAPADTWPSPDVVRQVTTADLAEGSWGLAASPTKVAQVHPAPLTRNPVIFRGHPQSQATRALAELTARGCFQQQSTPPRSGRQAAGEGSGAAPAPSEWTGLQVAAGQASRLPSTTPAPDGGAASRPLSTERRGAPRGEVVVLVGDGPVEGTRALLGAAAALAAEVGGVVTAVATEEGDREFARWGADSVVTLDGDEPRAVARALTGWLQGRGAWAVLGAALPWDREVLARLAVTSDAGLMSDLVSLSAKEGRLSGLKPSGGGTLAEIISRGTPQIATLRTGLLPLRTPRDDRPLEPQTLHVEPDTAIFRTERRTGSDGDALDRAEVVIGVGRGVPPEKYDELEPVRLLLNAELAATRKVTDQGWLPHGRQIGITGRSVAPRMYLAVGLSGNLNHLAGASRAGTVVAINTDPAAEIFAHCDVGLVADWQEVMPYLVDGLRSCVSG
;
A
#
# COMPACT_ATOMS: atom_id res chain seq x y z
N MET A 1 4.38 -35.88 8.86
CA MET A 1 4.18 -35.66 7.42
C MET A 1 5.46 -35.02 6.90
N ASN A 2 6.11 -35.58 5.89
CA ASN A 2 7.31 -34.98 5.30
C ASN A 2 6.85 -33.89 4.32
N LEU A 3 7.05 -32.61 4.68
CA LEU A 3 6.55 -31.50 3.89
C LEU A 3 7.44 -31.21 2.67
N VAL A 4 6.84 -31.15 1.48
CA VAL A 4 7.46 -30.59 0.29
C VAL A 4 7.17 -29.10 0.25
N VAL A 5 8.20 -28.25 0.44
CA VAL A 5 8.03 -26.81 0.59
C VAL A 5 8.70 -26.07 -0.57
N THR A 6 7.94 -25.26 -1.29
CA THR A 6 8.47 -24.41 -2.37
C THR A 6 8.52 -22.93 -1.92
N ALA A 7 9.69 -22.31 -1.98
CA ALA A 7 9.87 -20.88 -1.76
C ALA A 7 9.97 -20.12 -3.09
N LEU A 8 9.08 -19.14 -3.32
CA LEU A 8 9.19 -18.23 -4.45
C LEU A 8 10.09 -17.05 -4.09
N VAL A 9 11.13 -16.84 -4.88
CA VAL A 9 12.12 -15.81 -4.65
C VAL A 9 12.21 -14.83 -5.82
N LYS A 10 12.58 -13.59 -5.52
CA LYS A 10 12.72 -12.53 -6.53
C LYS A 10 14.03 -11.79 -6.35
N GLN A 11 14.73 -11.55 -7.47
CA GLN A 11 15.85 -10.63 -7.50
C GLN A 11 15.36 -9.20 -7.67
N VAL A 12 15.87 -8.28 -6.86
CA VAL A 12 15.53 -6.86 -6.88
C VAL A 12 16.81 -6.00 -6.86
N PRO A 13 16.78 -4.78 -7.42
CA PRO A 13 17.86 -3.83 -7.25
C PRO A 13 17.98 -3.38 -5.78
N LYS A 14 19.19 -3.19 -5.30
CA LYS A 14 19.49 -2.79 -3.92
C LYS A 14 19.54 -1.28 -3.74
N GLY A 15 19.12 -0.80 -2.58
CA GLY A 15 19.29 0.60 -2.15
C GLY A 15 18.44 1.58 -2.97
N ASP A 16 19.03 2.70 -3.38
CA ASP A 16 18.33 3.81 -4.05
C ASP A 16 17.83 3.47 -5.45
N HIS A 17 18.29 2.36 -6.03
CA HIS A 17 17.77 1.82 -7.30
C HIS A 17 16.50 0.96 -7.13
N SER A 18 16.10 0.68 -5.89
CA SER A 18 14.92 -0.17 -5.63
C SER A 18 13.65 0.51 -6.15
N GLY A 19 12.98 -0.17 -7.09
CA GLY A 19 11.73 0.31 -7.69
C GLY A 19 11.86 1.48 -8.68
N ARG A 20 13.07 1.93 -9.04
CA ARG A 20 13.28 2.95 -10.06
C ARG A 20 12.91 2.40 -11.44
N LEU A 21 12.16 3.18 -12.20
CA LEU A 21 11.74 2.85 -13.56
C LEU A 21 12.43 3.76 -14.58
N ASP A 22 12.74 3.21 -15.74
CA ASP A 22 13.16 3.96 -16.91
C ASP A 22 11.97 4.69 -17.62
N ALA A 23 12.26 5.42 -18.67
CA ALA A 23 11.24 6.15 -19.44
C ALA A 23 10.20 5.22 -20.09
N ASP A 24 10.54 3.97 -20.33
CA ASP A 24 9.64 2.94 -20.87
C ASP A 24 8.81 2.23 -19.79
N GLY A 25 8.97 2.62 -18.52
CA GLY A 25 8.28 2.02 -17.37
C GLY A 25 8.83 0.65 -16.96
N ARG A 26 10.06 0.32 -17.37
CA ARG A 26 10.75 -0.90 -16.97
C ARG A 26 11.64 -0.66 -15.78
N LEU A 27 11.81 -1.69 -14.95
CA LEU A 27 12.71 -1.61 -13.80
C LEU A 27 14.16 -1.35 -14.26
N GLU A 28 14.74 -0.23 -13.79
CA GLU A 28 16.12 0.14 -14.09
C GLU A 28 17.09 -0.78 -13.34
N ARG A 29 17.82 -1.60 -14.08
CA ARG A 29 18.77 -2.59 -13.54
C ARG A 29 20.23 -2.21 -13.83
N ALA A 30 20.46 -1.30 -14.77
CA ALA A 30 21.80 -0.89 -15.17
C ALA A 30 22.53 -0.20 -14.02
N GLY A 31 23.71 -0.70 -13.69
CA GLY A 31 24.54 -0.16 -12.59
C GLY A 31 24.05 -0.44 -11.18
N ALA A 32 22.90 -1.12 -11.00
CA ALA A 32 22.39 -1.50 -9.71
C ALA A 32 22.98 -2.83 -9.23
N VAL A 33 23.42 -2.87 -7.97
CA VAL A 33 23.71 -4.15 -7.31
C VAL A 33 22.38 -4.86 -7.08
N ALA A 34 22.30 -6.13 -7.48
CA ALA A 34 21.11 -6.94 -7.27
C ALA A 34 21.21 -7.74 -5.97
N GLU A 35 20.05 -7.99 -5.35
CA GLU A 35 19.95 -8.85 -4.16
C GLU A 35 18.63 -9.62 -4.15
N MET A 36 18.54 -10.66 -3.30
CA MET A 36 17.27 -11.32 -3.02
C MET A 36 16.35 -10.36 -2.25
N ASN A 37 15.09 -10.27 -2.68
CA ASN A 37 14.08 -9.45 -2.01
C ASN A 37 13.97 -9.80 -0.51
N PRO A 38 13.94 -8.83 0.41
CA PRO A 38 13.97 -9.06 1.86
C PRO A 38 12.89 -10.02 2.40
N TRP A 39 11.67 -9.97 1.87
CA TRP A 39 10.62 -10.92 2.26
C TRP A 39 10.88 -12.34 1.73
N CYS A 40 11.47 -12.46 0.53
CA CYS A 40 11.81 -13.76 -0.04
C CYS A 40 12.88 -14.48 0.78
N ARG A 41 13.81 -13.74 1.42
CA ARG A 41 14.79 -14.31 2.35
C ARG A 41 14.13 -15.04 3.51
N ARG A 42 12.99 -14.51 4.02
CA ARG A 42 12.22 -15.17 5.08
C ARG A 42 11.48 -16.39 4.57
N ALA A 43 10.93 -16.32 3.36
CA ALA A 43 10.32 -17.47 2.73
C ALA A 43 11.32 -18.63 2.56
N VAL A 44 12.56 -18.34 2.15
CA VAL A 44 13.65 -19.33 2.08
C VAL A 44 13.98 -19.90 3.45
N ALA A 45 14.18 -19.05 4.46
CA ALA A 45 14.51 -19.50 5.82
C ALA A 45 13.42 -20.41 6.41
N GLN A 46 12.15 -20.05 6.21
CA GLN A 46 11.02 -20.86 6.66
C GLN A 46 10.89 -22.18 5.87
N ALA A 47 11.17 -22.17 4.56
CA ALA A 47 11.12 -23.37 3.74
C ALA A 47 12.16 -24.40 4.21
N VAL A 48 13.41 -23.99 4.41
CA VAL A 48 14.48 -24.86 4.92
C VAL A 48 14.16 -25.38 6.32
N ARG A 49 13.67 -24.50 7.22
CA ARG A 49 13.27 -24.88 8.57
C ARG A 49 12.18 -25.96 8.56
N LEU A 50 11.07 -25.70 7.85
CA LEU A 50 9.92 -26.61 7.83
C LEU A 50 10.26 -27.96 7.16
N ALA A 51 10.99 -27.93 6.06
CA ALA A 51 11.47 -29.16 5.40
C ALA A 51 12.36 -29.97 6.36
N GLY A 52 13.33 -29.32 7.02
CA GLY A 52 14.21 -29.97 7.98
C GLY A 52 13.49 -30.56 9.20
N GLU A 53 12.58 -29.79 9.82
CA GLU A 53 11.80 -30.22 10.99
C GLU A 53 10.88 -31.41 10.67
N THR A 54 10.39 -31.52 9.43
CA THR A 54 9.45 -32.58 9.03
C THR A 54 10.12 -33.73 8.28
N GLY A 55 11.43 -33.66 7.98
CA GLY A 55 12.15 -34.63 7.15
C GLY A 55 11.70 -34.64 5.69
N GLY A 56 11.19 -33.50 5.22
CA GLY A 56 10.75 -33.26 3.85
C GLY A 56 11.83 -32.67 2.94
N ARG A 57 11.42 -31.90 1.92
CA ARG A 57 12.31 -31.25 0.95
C ARG A 57 11.90 -29.81 0.66
N SER A 58 12.88 -28.98 0.29
CA SER A 58 12.70 -27.59 -0.06
C SER A 58 13.15 -27.27 -1.47
N THR A 59 12.37 -26.46 -2.21
CA THR A 59 12.71 -26.00 -3.56
C THR A 59 12.58 -24.48 -3.62
N ALA A 60 13.55 -23.79 -4.23
CA ALA A 60 13.44 -22.37 -4.53
C ALA A 60 13.13 -22.13 -6.01
N ILE A 61 12.17 -21.27 -6.32
CA ILE A 61 11.81 -20.90 -7.70
C ILE A 61 11.93 -19.40 -7.88
N THR A 62 12.55 -18.96 -8.99
CA THR A 62 12.54 -17.56 -9.42
C THR A 62 12.07 -17.42 -10.87
N MET A 63 11.35 -16.34 -11.16
CA MET A 63 11.10 -15.88 -12.52
C MET A 63 11.86 -14.57 -12.73
N GLY A 64 12.75 -14.53 -13.71
CA GLY A 64 13.55 -13.34 -13.98
C GLY A 64 14.54 -13.49 -15.12
N PRO A 65 15.35 -12.45 -15.40
CA PRO A 65 16.42 -12.52 -16.39
C PRO A 65 17.49 -13.54 -15.95
N ALA A 66 18.38 -13.92 -16.87
CA ALA A 66 19.44 -14.89 -16.59
C ALA A 66 20.24 -14.58 -15.31
N ALA A 67 20.53 -13.31 -15.03
CA ALA A 67 21.23 -12.89 -13.81
C ALA A 67 20.45 -13.17 -12.51
N ALA A 68 19.15 -13.47 -12.58
CA ALA A 68 18.38 -13.82 -11.39
C ALA A 68 18.74 -15.20 -10.81
N VAL A 69 19.57 -15.98 -11.50
CA VAL A 69 20.14 -17.24 -10.97
C VAL A 69 20.86 -17.05 -9.64
N ASP A 70 21.41 -15.86 -9.38
CA ASP A 70 22.18 -15.58 -8.17
C ASP A 70 21.37 -15.68 -6.89
N VAL A 71 20.08 -15.31 -6.91
CA VAL A 71 19.21 -15.47 -5.71
C VAL A 71 18.90 -16.94 -5.43
N LEU A 72 18.92 -17.80 -6.43
CA LEU A 72 18.77 -19.25 -6.26
C LEU A 72 20.05 -19.89 -5.73
N ARG A 73 21.20 -19.45 -6.21
CA ARG A 73 22.52 -19.87 -5.69
C ARG A 73 22.68 -19.49 -4.21
N GLU A 74 22.22 -18.30 -3.83
CA GLU A 74 22.18 -17.88 -2.42
C GLU A 74 21.23 -18.77 -1.59
N ALA A 75 20.05 -19.12 -2.12
CA ALA A 75 19.10 -20.01 -1.45
C ALA A 75 19.65 -21.44 -1.27
N LEU A 76 20.32 -22.00 -2.29
CA LEU A 76 21.01 -23.28 -2.20
C LEU A 76 22.14 -23.25 -1.16
N ALA A 77 22.95 -22.19 -1.14
CA ALA A 77 24.01 -22.02 -0.13
C ALA A 77 23.44 -21.88 1.29
N TRP A 78 22.20 -21.44 1.45
CA TRP A 78 21.50 -21.38 2.73
C TRP A 78 20.98 -22.74 3.20
N GLY A 79 20.76 -23.68 2.27
CA GLY A 79 20.34 -25.05 2.58
C GLY A 79 19.04 -25.49 1.90
N VAL A 80 18.57 -24.79 0.88
CA VAL A 80 17.50 -25.29 -0.01
C VAL A 80 18.03 -26.49 -0.79
N ASP A 81 17.22 -27.53 -0.96
CA ASP A 81 17.64 -28.77 -1.62
C ASP A 81 17.71 -28.64 -3.13
N ASP A 82 16.73 -27.95 -3.76
CA ASP A 82 16.60 -27.82 -5.21
C ASP A 82 16.29 -26.38 -5.62
N ALA A 83 16.66 -26.00 -6.86
CA ALA A 83 16.40 -24.67 -7.40
C ALA A 83 15.99 -24.69 -8.87
N VAL A 84 14.96 -23.91 -9.22
CA VAL A 84 14.42 -23.79 -10.57
C VAL A 84 14.35 -22.32 -10.99
N GLN A 85 14.97 -21.99 -12.12
CA GLN A 85 14.87 -20.67 -12.73
C GLN A 85 13.97 -20.70 -13.96
N LEU A 86 12.90 -19.94 -13.95
CA LEU A 86 12.13 -19.62 -15.15
C LEU A 86 12.70 -18.34 -15.77
N SER A 87 13.36 -18.48 -16.92
CA SER A 87 14.02 -17.36 -17.61
C SER A 87 13.81 -17.44 -19.12
N ASP A 88 13.09 -16.45 -19.67
CA ASP A 88 12.84 -16.31 -21.09
C ASP A 88 12.59 -14.85 -21.43
N PRO A 89 13.15 -14.27 -22.51
CA PRO A 89 12.84 -12.93 -22.98
C PRO A 89 11.35 -12.69 -23.23
N ALA A 90 10.58 -13.71 -23.60
CA ALA A 90 9.14 -13.62 -23.82
C ALA A 90 8.36 -13.22 -22.55
N LEU A 91 8.93 -13.43 -21.37
CA LEU A 91 8.32 -13.04 -20.09
C LEU A 91 8.50 -11.57 -19.73
N ALA A 92 9.30 -10.83 -20.51
CA ALA A 92 9.61 -9.43 -20.18
C ALA A 92 8.35 -8.55 -20.17
N GLY A 93 8.22 -7.71 -19.11
CA GLY A 93 7.07 -6.83 -18.94
C GLY A 93 5.78 -7.51 -18.46
N SER A 94 5.87 -8.75 -17.99
CA SER A 94 4.75 -9.43 -17.31
C SER A 94 4.26 -8.63 -16.11
N ASP A 95 2.97 -8.41 -16.01
CA ASP A 95 2.33 -7.90 -14.79
C ASP A 95 2.13 -9.00 -13.74
N CYS A 96 1.41 -8.70 -12.65
CA CYS A 96 1.21 -9.67 -11.57
C CYS A 96 0.45 -10.91 -12.01
N LEU A 97 -0.57 -10.77 -12.88
CA LEU A 97 -1.37 -11.89 -13.33
C LEU A 97 -0.57 -12.82 -14.24
N VAL A 98 0.14 -12.27 -15.22
CA VAL A 98 0.98 -13.08 -16.12
C VAL A 98 2.16 -13.71 -15.36
N THR A 99 2.75 -12.99 -14.40
CA THR A 99 3.77 -13.53 -13.49
C THR A 99 3.22 -14.72 -12.69
N ALA A 100 2.04 -14.58 -12.09
CA ALA A 100 1.42 -15.67 -11.33
C ALA A 100 1.09 -16.89 -12.21
N ARG A 101 0.62 -16.68 -13.44
CA ARG A 101 0.39 -17.75 -14.43
C ARG A 101 1.66 -18.50 -14.78
N ALA A 102 2.74 -17.78 -15.06
CA ALA A 102 4.04 -18.38 -15.39
C ALA A 102 4.60 -19.20 -14.22
N LEU A 103 4.50 -18.66 -12.99
CA LEU A 103 4.91 -19.37 -11.78
C LEU A 103 4.03 -20.60 -11.51
N ALA A 104 2.70 -20.49 -11.67
CA ALA A 104 1.79 -21.64 -11.53
C ALA A 104 2.11 -22.76 -12.53
N ALA A 105 2.41 -22.39 -13.79
CA ALA A 105 2.83 -23.34 -14.80
C ALA A 105 4.16 -24.00 -14.45
N THR A 106 5.13 -23.23 -13.94
CA THR A 106 6.44 -23.78 -13.50
C THR A 106 6.28 -24.74 -12.32
N ILE A 107 5.44 -24.41 -11.33
CA ILE A 107 5.18 -25.27 -10.18
C ILE A 107 4.58 -26.62 -10.61
N ARG A 108 3.70 -26.63 -11.62
CA ARG A 108 3.13 -27.87 -12.18
C ARG A 108 4.14 -28.76 -12.91
N LEU A 109 5.36 -28.26 -13.22
CA LEU A 109 6.45 -29.02 -13.79
C LEU A 109 7.36 -29.66 -12.73
N LEU A 110 7.12 -29.42 -11.44
CA LEU A 110 7.88 -30.09 -10.38
C LEU A 110 7.50 -31.57 -10.31
N ASP A 111 8.51 -32.42 -10.12
CA ASP A 111 8.31 -33.85 -9.99
C ASP A 111 7.52 -34.18 -8.70
N ASP A 112 7.80 -33.45 -7.62
CA ASP A 112 7.10 -33.55 -6.34
C ASP A 112 6.20 -32.31 -6.16
N PRO A 113 4.86 -32.42 -6.22
CA PRO A 113 3.95 -31.32 -5.96
C PRO A 113 4.14 -30.75 -4.54
N PRO A 114 4.24 -29.41 -4.36
CA PRO A 114 4.45 -28.85 -3.04
C PRO A 114 3.19 -28.95 -2.15
N ASP A 115 3.40 -29.37 -0.91
CA ASP A 115 2.40 -29.24 0.16
C ASP A 115 2.25 -27.80 0.62
N LEU A 116 3.35 -27.02 0.55
CA LEU A 116 3.37 -25.63 1.00
C LEU A 116 4.18 -24.76 0.02
N ILE A 117 3.55 -23.68 -0.43
CA ILE A 117 4.20 -22.67 -1.26
C ILE A 117 4.36 -21.41 -0.41
N LEU A 118 5.60 -21.01 -0.13
CA LEU A 118 5.94 -19.81 0.60
C LEU A 118 6.31 -18.68 -0.36
N VAL A 119 5.66 -17.53 -0.18
CA VAL A 119 5.96 -16.32 -0.97
C VAL A 119 6.32 -15.17 -0.02
N GLY A 120 7.19 -14.26 -0.43
CA GLY A 120 7.35 -13.00 0.28
C GLY A 120 6.07 -12.15 0.14
N ASN A 121 5.58 -11.57 1.23
CA ASN A 121 4.34 -10.78 1.22
C ASN A 121 4.35 -9.65 0.16
N SER A 122 5.52 -9.09 -0.13
CA SER A 122 5.68 -8.03 -1.12
C SER A 122 7.08 -8.02 -1.72
N SER A 123 7.34 -7.11 -2.66
CA SER A 123 8.68 -6.84 -3.17
C SER A 123 9.00 -5.35 -3.12
N VAL A 124 10.26 -5.00 -2.84
CA VAL A 124 10.70 -3.60 -2.69
C VAL A 124 10.61 -2.79 -4.00
N ASP A 125 10.57 -3.46 -5.15
CA ASP A 125 10.49 -2.84 -6.48
C ASP A 125 9.06 -2.63 -6.97
N GLY A 126 8.22 -3.68 -6.89
CA GLY A 126 6.86 -3.65 -7.41
C GLY A 126 5.79 -3.33 -6.37
N SER A 127 6.04 -3.66 -5.09
CA SER A 127 5.15 -3.41 -3.94
C SER A 127 3.69 -3.77 -4.16
N THR A 128 3.39 -4.84 -4.91
CA THR A 128 2.01 -5.19 -5.26
C THR A 128 1.33 -6.08 -4.22
N GLY A 129 2.07 -7.02 -3.61
CA GLY A 129 1.55 -7.98 -2.65
C GLY A 129 0.45 -8.92 -3.17
N ALA A 130 0.23 -8.97 -4.49
CA ALA A 130 -0.90 -9.68 -5.09
C ALA A 130 -0.54 -11.08 -5.65
N VAL A 131 0.74 -11.32 -6.00
CA VAL A 131 1.16 -12.54 -6.72
C VAL A 131 0.83 -13.81 -5.95
N GLY A 132 0.98 -13.82 -4.62
CA GLY A 132 0.68 -14.99 -3.78
C GLY A 132 -0.78 -15.41 -3.84
N ALA A 133 -1.70 -14.46 -3.68
CA ALA A 133 -3.14 -14.72 -3.75
C ALA A 133 -3.60 -15.09 -5.17
N MET A 134 -3.04 -14.45 -6.21
CA MET A 134 -3.29 -14.82 -7.62
C MET A 134 -2.80 -16.25 -7.91
N LEU A 135 -1.61 -16.59 -7.42
CA LEU A 135 -1.06 -17.94 -7.57
C LEU A 135 -1.93 -18.99 -6.89
N ALA A 136 -2.39 -18.72 -5.67
CA ALA A 136 -3.28 -19.60 -4.93
C ALA A 136 -4.58 -19.85 -5.70
N GLU A 137 -5.18 -18.81 -6.28
CA GLU A 137 -6.38 -18.95 -7.10
C GLU A 137 -6.14 -19.78 -8.36
N LEU A 138 -5.02 -19.56 -9.08
CA LEU A 138 -4.63 -20.32 -10.25
C LEU A 138 -4.36 -21.81 -9.98
N LEU A 139 -3.90 -22.13 -8.76
CA LEU A 139 -3.63 -23.50 -8.32
C LEU A 139 -4.85 -24.14 -7.62
N GLY A 140 -5.91 -23.37 -7.34
CA GLY A 140 -7.09 -23.84 -6.59
C GLY A 140 -6.81 -24.04 -5.10
N LEU A 141 -5.74 -23.40 -4.55
CA LEU A 141 -5.29 -23.58 -3.19
C LEU A 141 -5.81 -22.49 -2.24
N PRO A 142 -5.98 -22.79 -0.93
CA PRO A 142 -6.18 -21.77 0.08
C PRO A 142 -4.93 -20.89 0.22
N PHE A 143 -5.14 -19.65 0.71
CA PHE A 143 -4.09 -18.66 0.91
C PHE A 143 -4.23 -17.99 2.27
N THR A 144 -3.12 -17.66 2.90
CA THR A 144 -3.10 -16.81 4.08
C THR A 144 -1.84 -15.93 4.12
N GLY A 145 -1.96 -14.76 4.72
CA GLY A 145 -0.83 -13.84 4.90
C GLY A 145 -1.24 -12.38 5.06
N PRO A 146 -0.32 -11.54 5.51
CA PRO A 146 1.08 -11.82 5.87
C PRO A 146 1.24 -12.57 7.22
N VAL A 147 2.05 -13.61 7.22
CA VAL A 147 2.21 -14.52 8.35
C VAL A 147 3.47 -14.18 9.17
N LEU A 148 3.29 -13.98 10.49
CA LEU A 148 4.37 -13.73 11.45
C LEU A 148 4.95 -15.04 12.03
N ALA A 149 4.11 -16.05 12.22
CA ALA A 149 4.52 -17.36 12.71
C ALA A 149 3.75 -18.46 11.97
N LEU A 150 4.41 -19.60 11.73
CA LEU A 150 3.82 -20.75 11.07
C LEU A 150 4.39 -22.04 11.64
N GLU A 151 3.49 -22.99 11.96
CA GLU A 151 3.80 -24.27 12.59
C GLU A 151 2.98 -25.39 11.93
N PRO A 152 3.61 -26.50 11.53
CA PRO A 152 2.90 -27.67 11.03
C PRO A 152 2.05 -28.31 12.13
N ALA A 153 0.85 -28.73 11.80
CA ALA A 153 -0.07 -29.40 12.73
C ALA A 153 -1.00 -30.37 11.97
N ASP A 154 -0.77 -31.68 12.08
CA ASP A 154 -1.67 -32.75 11.61
C ASP A 154 -2.29 -32.54 10.21
N GLY A 155 -1.46 -32.34 9.19
CA GLY A 155 -1.90 -32.11 7.81
C GLY A 155 -2.39 -30.68 7.52
N ARG A 156 -2.24 -29.80 8.48
CA ARG A 156 -2.57 -28.38 8.44
C ARG A 156 -1.36 -27.52 8.79
N LEU A 157 -1.51 -26.23 8.59
CA LEU A 157 -0.55 -25.23 9.06
C LEU A 157 -1.29 -24.28 10.01
N ARG A 158 -0.79 -24.14 11.24
CA ARG A 158 -1.23 -23.08 12.16
C ARG A 158 -0.39 -21.83 11.91
N THR A 159 -1.04 -20.70 11.74
CA THR A 159 -0.37 -19.44 11.42
C THR A 159 -0.86 -18.30 12.31
N THR A 160 0.01 -17.31 12.53
CA THR A 160 -0.35 -16.00 13.08
C THR A 160 -0.26 -14.98 11.96
N VAL A 161 -1.41 -14.47 11.53
CA VAL A 161 -1.54 -13.51 10.43
C VAL A 161 -1.56 -12.09 10.99
N GLN A 162 -0.87 -11.18 10.32
CA GLN A 162 -0.82 -9.76 10.69
C GLN A 162 -1.83 -8.97 9.84
N TYR A 163 -2.69 -8.22 10.50
CA TYR A 163 -3.57 -7.20 9.91
C TYR A 163 -3.21 -5.81 10.43
N ASP A 164 -3.77 -4.77 9.84
CA ASP A 164 -3.55 -3.40 10.30
C ASP A 164 -4.08 -3.17 11.73
N ALA A 165 -5.19 -3.83 12.08
CA ALA A 165 -5.81 -3.74 13.40
C ALA A 165 -5.23 -4.71 14.45
N GLY A 166 -4.29 -5.59 14.08
CA GLY A 166 -3.74 -6.57 15.03
C GLY A 166 -3.30 -7.88 14.39
N THR A 167 -3.45 -8.97 15.12
CA THR A 167 -3.09 -10.32 14.66
C THR A 167 -4.26 -11.29 14.80
N GLU A 168 -4.28 -12.30 13.96
CA GLU A 168 -5.28 -13.36 13.98
C GLU A 168 -4.60 -14.73 13.91
N SER A 169 -5.12 -15.70 14.66
CA SER A 169 -4.71 -17.10 14.57
C SER A 169 -5.54 -17.80 13.49
N VAL A 170 -4.87 -18.29 12.47
CA VAL A 170 -5.48 -18.96 11.32
C VAL A 170 -4.89 -20.34 11.16
N THR A 171 -5.74 -21.36 11.05
CA THR A 171 -5.35 -22.72 10.66
C THR A 171 -5.78 -22.95 9.21
N ILE A 172 -4.86 -23.40 8.38
CA ILE A 172 -5.07 -23.61 6.95
C ILE A 172 -4.77 -25.06 6.56
N ASP A 173 -5.66 -25.66 5.76
CA ASP A 173 -5.43 -27.00 5.19
C ASP A 173 -4.31 -26.99 4.15
N LEU A 174 -3.52 -28.05 4.12
CA LEU A 174 -2.50 -28.28 3.10
C LEU A 174 -3.07 -29.14 1.96
N PRO A 175 -2.67 -28.91 0.69
CA PRO A 175 -1.66 -27.94 0.25
C PRO A 175 -2.15 -26.48 0.26
N ALA A 176 -1.23 -25.54 0.52
CA ALA A 176 -1.56 -24.12 0.68
C ALA A 176 -0.49 -23.17 0.13
N VAL A 177 -0.88 -21.91 -0.15
CA VAL A 177 0.05 -20.79 -0.41
C VAL A 177 0.05 -19.86 0.80
N VAL A 178 1.23 -19.49 1.28
CA VAL A 178 1.40 -18.62 2.44
C VAL A 178 2.33 -17.45 2.13
N ALA A 179 1.85 -16.23 2.37
CA ALA A 179 2.67 -15.03 2.27
C ALA A 179 3.37 -14.74 3.61
N VAL A 180 4.70 -14.73 3.59
CA VAL A 180 5.53 -14.59 4.80
C VAL A 180 5.79 -13.11 5.06
N ALA A 181 5.51 -12.68 6.28
CA ALA A 181 5.79 -11.32 6.76
C ALA A 181 7.29 -11.09 6.98
N GLU A 182 7.70 -9.82 7.01
CA GLU A 182 9.10 -9.46 7.19
C GLU A 182 9.70 -9.90 8.54
N ARG A 183 8.87 -10.01 9.58
CA ARG A 183 9.27 -10.38 10.95
C ARG A 183 8.98 -11.82 11.34
N SER A 184 8.69 -12.68 10.37
CA SER A 184 8.38 -14.07 10.64
C SER A 184 9.58 -14.89 11.14
N CYS A 185 10.79 -14.48 10.78
CA CYS A 185 12.05 -15.09 11.18
C CYS A 185 13.25 -14.23 10.74
N ASP A 186 14.44 -14.62 11.15
CA ASP A 186 15.67 -14.05 10.59
C ASP A 186 15.79 -14.35 9.09
N PRO A 187 16.34 -13.39 8.30
CA PRO A 187 16.45 -13.57 6.85
C PRO A 187 17.54 -14.56 6.49
N ALA A 188 17.27 -15.46 5.56
CA ALA A 188 18.27 -16.30 4.91
C ALA A 188 19.29 -15.43 4.17
N LYS A 189 20.57 -15.54 4.50
CA LYS A 189 21.65 -14.79 3.86
C LYS A 189 22.95 -15.58 3.90
N ALA A 190 23.36 -16.10 2.74
CA ALA A 190 24.63 -16.80 2.59
C ALA A 190 25.69 -15.90 1.95
N PRO A 191 26.95 -15.95 2.41
CA PRO A 191 28.07 -15.23 1.79
C PRO A 191 28.25 -15.63 0.32
N ALA A 192 28.56 -14.67 -0.56
CA ALA A 192 28.62 -14.92 -2.01
C ALA A 192 29.73 -15.93 -2.42
N ASP A 193 30.77 -16.06 -1.63
CA ASP A 193 31.86 -17.03 -1.83
C ASP A 193 31.44 -18.47 -1.53
N THR A 194 30.30 -18.68 -0.86
CA THR A 194 29.71 -20.00 -0.60
C THR A 194 28.71 -20.45 -1.65
N TRP A 195 28.37 -19.59 -2.61
CA TRP A 195 27.33 -19.89 -3.58
C TRP A 195 27.78 -20.96 -4.59
N PRO A 196 26.98 -22.00 -4.85
CA PRO A 196 27.33 -23.04 -5.81
C PRO A 196 27.39 -22.49 -7.24
N SER A 197 27.92 -23.30 -8.17
CA SER A 197 27.88 -22.98 -9.61
C SER A 197 26.45 -22.78 -10.09
N PRO A 198 26.21 -21.86 -11.05
CA PRO A 198 24.88 -21.68 -11.64
C PRO A 198 24.36 -22.92 -12.37
N ASP A 199 25.24 -23.83 -12.79
CA ASP A 199 24.88 -25.06 -13.54
C ASP A 199 24.03 -26.03 -12.71
N VAL A 200 24.02 -25.93 -11.37
CA VAL A 200 23.19 -26.77 -10.51
C VAL A 200 21.73 -26.35 -10.49
N VAL A 201 21.39 -25.15 -11.04
CA VAL A 201 20.06 -24.63 -11.09
C VAL A 201 19.33 -25.12 -12.35
N ARG A 202 18.19 -25.82 -12.17
CA ARG A 202 17.33 -26.24 -13.27
C ARG A 202 16.80 -25.04 -14.03
N GLN A 203 17.04 -24.97 -15.33
CA GLN A 203 16.53 -23.92 -16.20
C GLN A 203 15.22 -24.33 -16.83
N VAL A 204 14.25 -23.43 -16.85
CA VAL A 204 12.93 -23.55 -17.48
C VAL A 204 12.69 -22.33 -18.35
N THR A 205 12.16 -22.52 -19.54
CA THR A 205 11.78 -21.47 -20.49
C THR A 205 10.27 -21.51 -20.76
N THR A 206 9.75 -20.56 -21.52
CA THR A 206 8.33 -20.58 -21.92
C THR A 206 7.99 -21.76 -22.83
N ALA A 207 8.97 -22.36 -23.50
CA ALA A 207 8.80 -23.56 -24.34
C ALA A 207 8.51 -24.83 -23.52
N ASP A 208 8.93 -24.84 -22.24
CA ASP A 208 8.70 -25.96 -21.32
C ASP A 208 7.32 -25.83 -20.63
N LEU A 209 6.73 -24.65 -20.65
CA LEU A 209 5.42 -24.40 -20.06
C LEU A 209 4.29 -24.87 -20.98
N ALA A 210 3.15 -25.21 -20.41
CA ALA A 210 1.94 -25.42 -21.22
C ALA A 210 1.61 -24.16 -22.04
N GLU A 211 0.80 -24.32 -23.10
CA GLU A 211 0.37 -23.19 -23.93
C GLU A 211 -0.13 -22.00 -23.11
N GLY A 212 0.37 -20.81 -23.43
CA GLY A 212 0.04 -19.58 -22.72
C GLY A 212 0.51 -18.34 -23.47
N SER A 213 -0.02 -17.20 -23.07
CA SER A 213 0.43 -15.89 -23.53
C SER A 213 1.23 -15.19 -22.43
N TRP A 214 2.40 -14.66 -22.77
CA TRP A 214 3.39 -14.18 -21.83
C TRP A 214 3.78 -12.71 -22.05
N GLY A 215 4.46 -12.13 -21.09
CA GLY A 215 5.08 -10.83 -21.17
C GLY A 215 4.08 -9.67 -21.26
N LEU A 216 4.58 -8.53 -21.72
CA LEU A 216 3.83 -7.27 -21.78
C LEU A 216 2.57 -7.38 -22.67
N ALA A 217 2.63 -8.14 -23.75
CA ALA A 217 1.50 -8.27 -24.67
C ALA A 217 0.28 -8.96 -24.02
N ALA A 218 0.53 -9.93 -23.16
CA ALA A 218 -0.48 -10.70 -22.44
C ALA A 218 -0.92 -10.02 -21.13
N SER A 219 -0.19 -9.01 -20.64
CA SER A 219 -0.45 -8.37 -19.36
C SER A 219 -1.66 -7.44 -19.45
N PRO A 220 -2.73 -7.65 -18.64
CA PRO A 220 -3.88 -6.76 -18.63
C PRO A 220 -3.64 -5.42 -17.93
N THR A 221 -2.49 -5.21 -17.29
CA THR A 221 -2.03 -3.89 -16.83
C THR A 221 -0.68 -3.52 -17.44
N LYS A 222 -0.41 -2.23 -17.55
CA LYS A 222 0.92 -1.74 -17.97
C LYS A 222 1.25 -0.40 -17.36
N VAL A 223 2.53 -0.10 -17.19
CA VAL A 223 3.02 1.26 -16.98
C VAL A 223 2.87 2.02 -18.30
N ALA A 224 2.10 3.09 -18.29
CA ALA A 224 1.88 3.94 -19.45
C ALA A 224 2.95 5.04 -19.53
N GLN A 225 3.29 5.65 -18.39
CA GLN A 225 4.24 6.72 -18.28
C GLN A 225 4.86 6.78 -16.88
N VAL A 226 6.06 7.34 -16.78
CA VAL A 226 6.73 7.60 -15.50
C VAL A 226 6.88 9.10 -15.35
N HIS A 227 6.41 9.62 -14.22
CA HIS A 227 6.44 11.04 -13.89
C HIS A 227 7.37 11.30 -12.71
N PRO A 228 8.10 12.42 -12.64
CA PRO A 228 8.71 12.85 -11.40
C PRO A 228 7.61 13.04 -10.34
N ALA A 229 7.83 12.58 -9.12
CA ALA A 229 6.91 12.89 -8.03
C ALA A 229 7.07 14.39 -7.68
N PRO A 230 6.01 15.20 -7.73
CA PRO A 230 6.11 16.62 -7.37
C PRO A 230 6.15 16.74 -5.84
N LEU A 231 7.31 16.56 -5.26
CA LEU A 231 7.58 16.85 -3.84
C LEU A 231 8.16 18.27 -3.71
N THR A 232 7.51 19.26 -4.30
CA THR A 232 7.96 20.65 -4.20
C THR A 232 7.32 21.33 -2.99
N ARG A 233 8.03 21.30 -1.88
CA ARG A 233 7.81 22.21 -0.75
C ARG A 233 8.79 23.38 -0.89
N ASN A 234 8.42 24.55 -0.40
CA ASN A 234 9.31 25.72 -0.36
C ASN A 234 9.93 25.80 1.04
N PRO A 235 11.08 25.17 1.28
CA PRO A 235 11.64 25.05 2.61
C PRO A 235 12.20 26.37 3.12
N VAL A 236 11.84 26.72 4.36
CA VAL A 236 12.52 27.78 5.15
C VAL A 236 13.46 27.07 6.12
N ILE A 237 14.77 27.15 5.86
CA ILE A 237 15.79 26.45 6.64
C ILE A 237 16.48 27.40 7.59
N PHE A 238 16.41 27.07 8.87
CA PHE A 238 17.06 27.83 9.94
C PHE A 238 18.39 27.19 10.33
N ARG A 239 19.37 28.05 10.63
CA ARG A 239 20.73 27.68 11.05
C ARG A 239 21.21 28.62 12.15
N GLY A 240 22.22 28.22 12.91
CA GLY A 240 22.82 28.98 13.98
C GLY A 240 22.42 28.47 15.37
N HIS A 241 22.37 29.34 16.38
CA HIS A 241 22.11 28.92 17.75
C HIS A 241 20.73 28.26 17.91
N PRO A 242 20.59 27.12 18.61
CA PRO A 242 19.34 26.35 18.74
C PRO A 242 18.13 27.17 19.19
N GLN A 243 18.30 28.05 20.19
CA GLN A 243 17.22 28.94 20.66
C GLN A 243 16.71 29.86 19.55
N SER A 244 17.61 30.48 18.76
CA SER A 244 17.20 31.34 17.63
C SER A 244 16.48 30.56 16.54
N GLN A 245 16.92 29.34 16.24
CA GLN A 245 16.25 28.47 15.30
C GLN A 245 14.83 28.12 15.78
N ALA A 246 14.67 27.70 17.04
CA ALA A 246 13.38 27.37 17.64
C ALA A 246 12.41 28.57 17.60
N THR A 247 12.85 29.78 18.02
CA THR A 247 12.02 30.99 18.01
C THR A 247 11.54 31.33 16.61
N ARG A 248 12.43 31.27 15.60
CA ARG A 248 12.07 31.58 14.20
C ARG A 248 11.17 30.50 13.59
N ALA A 249 11.40 29.23 13.91
CA ALA A 249 10.57 28.13 13.46
C ALA A 249 9.15 28.24 14.02
N LEU A 250 9.01 28.55 15.30
CA LEU A 250 7.69 28.75 15.93
C LEU A 250 6.94 29.95 15.34
N ALA A 251 7.63 31.06 15.07
CA ALA A 251 7.03 32.21 14.38
C ALA A 251 6.52 31.83 12.98
N GLU A 252 7.29 31.08 12.21
CA GLU A 252 6.90 30.59 10.88
C GLU A 252 5.71 29.62 10.96
N LEU A 253 5.72 28.68 11.91
CA LEU A 253 4.62 27.74 12.13
C LEU A 253 3.33 28.44 12.58
N THR A 254 3.45 29.47 13.41
CA THR A 254 2.32 30.32 13.81
C THR A 254 1.73 31.07 12.62
N ALA A 255 2.59 31.65 11.78
CA ALA A 255 2.17 32.33 10.56
C ALA A 255 1.46 31.38 9.56
N ARG A 256 1.83 30.10 9.54
CA ARG A 256 1.17 29.04 8.76
C ARG A 256 -0.11 28.51 9.42
N GLY A 257 -0.51 28.98 10.58
CA GLY A 257 -1.71 28.53 11.30
C GLY A 257 -1.59 27.13 11.92
N CYS A 258 -0.37 26.61 12.11
CA CYS A 258 -0.15 25.26 12.63
C CYS A 258 -0.65 25.03 14.07
N PHE A 259 -0.90 26.06 14.85
CA PHE A 259 -1.34 25.97 16.24
C PHE A 259 -2.81 26.37 16.47
N GLN A 260 -3.51 26.82 15.42
CA GLN A 260 -4.94 27.10 15.51
C GLN A 260 -5.71 25.76 15.59
N GLN A 261 -6.45 25.56 16.68
CA GLN A 261 -7.39 24.45 16.75
C GLN A 261 -8.48 24.69 15.69
N GLN A 262 -8.59 23.83 14.71
CA GLN A 262 -9.81 23.78 13.92
C GLN A 262 -10.93 23.34 14.87
N SER A 263 -11.92 24.21 15.08
CA SER A 263 -13.12 23.86 15.82
C SER A 263 -13.79 22.68 15.12
N THR A 264 -13.61 21.49 15.69
CA THR A 264 -14.39 20.31 15.29
C THR A 264 -15.86 20.67 15.47
N PRO A 265 -16.73 20.52 14.48
CA PRO A 265 -18.16 20.76 14.68
C PRO A 265 -18.64 19.86 15.83
N PRO A 266 -19.40 20.37 16.80
CA PRO A 266 -19.78 19.61 17.98
C PRO A 266 -20.57 18.38 17.56
N ARG A 267 -20.21 17.22 18.13
CA ARG A 267 -21.03 16.01 18.10
C ARG A 267 -22.43 16.41 18.53
N SER A 268 -23.40 16.27 17.63
CA SER A 268 -24.79 16.60 17.87
C SER A 268 -25.39 15.71 18.97
N GLY A 269 -25.31 16.18 20.21
CA GLY A 269 -26.27 15.87 21.24
C GLY A 269 -27.46 16.83 21.05
N ARG A 270 -28.66 16.31 20.98
CA ARG A 270 -29.92 17.04 20.85
C ARG A 270 -29.97 18.29 21.73
N GLN A 271 -30.17 19.48 21.15
CA GLN A 271 -31.15 20.47 21.64
C GLN A 271 -31.21 21.69 20.71
N ALA A 272 -32.45 21.98 20.33
CA ALA A 272 -33.15 23.23 20.01
C ALA A 272 -32.44 24.44 19.36
N ALA A 273 -33.08 24.86 18.29
CA ALA A 273 -33.08 26.06 17.49
C ALA A 273 -32.62 27.39 18.16
N GLY A 274 -31.84 28.17 17.36
CA GLY A 274 -31.52 29.55 17.56
C GLY A 274 -30.81 30.13 16.34
N GLU A 275 -31.46 31.00 15.61
CA GLU A 275 -31.01 31.68 14.40
C GLU A 275 -29.82 32.59 14.66
N GLY A 276 -28.84 32.62 13.73
CA GLY A 276 -27.75 33.61 13.77
C GLY A 276 -26.84 33.48 12.58
N SER A 277 -27.04 34.31 11.57
CA SER A 277 -26.24 34.44 10.34
C SER A 277 -24.84 34.98 10.62
N GLY A 278 -23.80 34.23 10.19
CA GLY A 278 -22.42 34.70 10.14
C GLY A 278 -21.62 33.84 9.18
N ALA A 279 -21.26 34.40 8.04
CA ALA A 279 -20.46 33.71 7.01
C ALA A 279 -19.04 33.43 7.53
N ALA A 280 -18.65 32.17 7.51
CA ALA A 280 -17.28 31.72 7.75
C ALA A 280 -16.42 31.91 6.49
N PRO A 281 -15.11 32.26 6.62
CA PRO A 281 -14.21 32.35 5.48
C PRO A 281 -13.90 30.95 4.92
N ALA A 282 -13.82 30.86 3.59
CA ALA A 282 -13.53 29.64 2.86
C ALA A 282 -12.13 29.07 3.17
N PRO A 283 -11.99 27.74 3.29
CA PRO A 283 -10.68 27.12 3.42
C PRO A 283 -9.87 27.28 2.13
N SER A 284 -8.58 27.60 2.28
CA SER A 284 -7.62 27.73 1.19
C SER A 284 -7.55 26.44 0.35
N GLU A 285 -7.60 26.60 -0.96
CA GLU A 285 -7.51 25.56 -1.97
C GLU A 285 -6.23 24.72 -1.82
N TRP A 286 -6.42 23.45 -1.56
CA TRP A 286 -5.38 22.45 -1.62
C TRP A 286 -5.48 21.70 -2.96
N THR A 287 -4.65 22.09 -3.91
CA THR A 287 -4.45 21.32 -5.14
C THR A 287 -3.64 20.08 -4.81
N GLY A 288 -4.33 18.93 -4.72
CA GLY A 288 -3.67 17.62 -4.73
C GLY A 288 -2.76 17.49 -5.95
N LEU A 289 -1.78 16.57 -5.88
CA LEU A 289 -0.82 16.25 -6.93
C LEU A 289 -1.40 16.40 -8.36
N GLN A 290 -1.38 17.60 -8.92
CA GLN A 290 -1.62 17.81 -10.34
C GLN A 290 -0.27 17.71 -11.04
N VAL A 291 -0.09 16.66 -11.82
CA VAL A 291 1.02 16.54 -12.76
C VAL A 291 0.81 17.64 -13.80
N ALA A 292 1.71 18.62 -13.84
CA ALA A 292 1.72 19.61 -14.90
C ALA A 292 1.90 18.89 -16.25
N ALA A 293 0.89 18.95 -17.10
CA ALA A 293 0.96 18.44 -18.45
C ALA A 293 2.02 19.22 -19.22
N GLY A 294 3.09 18.54 -19.61
CA GLY A 294 4.16 19.09 -20.44
C GLY A 294 3.61 19.62 -21.77
N GLN A 295 4.15 20.74 -22.20
CA GLN A 295 3.81 21.44 -23.42
C GLN A 295 3.92 20.52 -24.65
N ALA A 296 2.79 20.14 -25.21
CA ALA A 296 2.69 19.65 -26.58
C ALA A 296 2.22 20.81 -27.49
N SER A 297 2.96 20.97 -28.59
CA SER A 297 2.85 21.94 -29.67
C SER A 297 1.45 22.46 -30.01
N ARG A 298 1.41 23.77 -30.21
CA ARG A 298 0.27 24.60 -30.62
C ARG A 298 -0.31 24.22 -31.99
N LEU A 299 -1.63 24.03 -32.03
CA LEU A 299 -2.48 24.39 -33.16
C LEU A 299 -3.66 25.22 -32.62
N PRO A 300 -4.11 26.28 -33.31
CA PRO A 300 -5.10 27.20 -32.78
C PRO A 300 -6.52 26.70 -32.99
N SER A 301 -7.32 26.61 -31.93
CA SER A 301 -8.77 26.55 -32.03
C SER A 301 -9.39 27.58 -31.10
N THR A 302 -10.14 28.45 -31.68
CA THR A 302 -10.97 29.49 -31.05
C THR A 302 -12.17 28.84 -30.36
N THR A 303 -12.18 28.86 -29.04
CA THR A 303 -13.40 28.72 -28.24
C THR A 303 -13.19 29.43 -26.89
N PRO A 304 -14.18 30.16 -26.35
CA PRO A 304 -13.99 31.04 -25.21
C PRO A 304 -13.76 30.25 -23.91
N ALA A 305 -12.89 30.78 -23.05
CA ALA A 305 -12.56 30.24 -21.75
C ALA A 305 -13.80 30.20 -20.84
N PRO A 306 -13.98 29.14 -20.04
CA PRO A 306 -14.89 29.20 -18.92
C PRO A 306 -14.16 29.81 -17.71
N ASP A 307 -14.87 30.73 -17.07
CA ASP A 307 -14.45 31.46 -15.89
C ASP A 307 -13.95 30.55 -14.75
N GLY A 308 -12.91 31.02 -14.08
CA GLY A 308 -12.32 30.39 -12.94
C GLY A 308 -13.24 30.28 -11.74
N GLY A 309 -13.18 29.11 -11.08
CA GLY A 309 -13.88 28.83 -9.84
C GLY A 309 -14.07 27.34 -9.67
N ALA A 310 -13.01 26.57 -9.45
CA ALA A 310 -13.12 25.19 -9.00
C ALA A 310 -13.36 25.15 -7.48
N ALA A 311 -14.53 25.66 -7.05
CA ALA A 311 -15.10 25.28 -5.76
C ALA A 311 -15.38 23.77 -5.80
N SER A 312 -15.02 23.03 -4.74
CA SER A 312 -15.37 21.63 -4.54
C SER A 312 -16.87 21.45 -4.76
N ARG A 313 -17.25 20.95 -5.93
CA ARG A 313 -18.66 20.67 -6.25
C ARG A 313 -19.13 19.57 -5.31
N PRO A 314 -20.30 19.73 -4.65
CA PRO A 314 -20.94 18.64 -3.95
C PRO A 314 -21.18 17.49 -4.95
N LEU A 315 -21.06 16.25 -4.48
CA LEU A 315 -21.36 15.08 -5.29
C LEU A 315 -22.78 15.22 -5.87
N SER A 316 -22.91 15.36 -7.19
CA SER A 316 -24.20 15.64 -7.81
C SER A 316 -25.16 14.47 -7.64
N THR A 317 -26.39 14.75 -7.21
CA THR A 317 -27.48 13.78 -7.05
C THR A 317 -28.28 13.57 -8.35
N GLU A 318 -28.09 14.43 -9.36
CA GLU A 318 -28.82 14.31 -10.62
C GLU A 318 -27.94 13.72 -11.72
N ARG A 319 -28.32 12.52 -12.17
CA ARG A 319 -27.73 11.86 -13.33
C ARG A 319 -28.68 11.97 -14.51
N ARG A 320 -28.21 12.62 -15.57
CA ARG A 320 -28.92 12.66 -16.85
C ARG A 320 -28.37 11.55 -17.76
N GLY A 321 -29.19 10.53 -18.05
CA GLY A 321 -28.87 9.42 -18.95
C GLY A 321 -28.73 8.06 -18.27
N ALA A 322 -28.82 6.97 -19.01
CA ALA A 322 -28.57 5.61 -18.51
C ALA A 322 -27.09 5.51 -18.10
N PRO A 323 -26.78 4.89 -16.94
CA PRO A 323 -25.39 4.74 -16.47
C PRO A 323 -24.59 3.92 -17.49
N ARG A 324 -23.39 4.44 -17.87
CA ARG A 324 -22.51 3.78 -18.84
C ARG A 324 -21.59 2.73 -18.22
N GLY A 325 -21.54 2.67 -16.88
CA GLY A 325 -20.71 1.73 -16.15
C GLY A 325 -20.97 1.80 -14.65
N GLU A 326 -20.69 0.73 -13.96
CA GLU A 326 -20.80 0.61 -12.51
C GLU A 326 -19.39 0.61 -11.91
N VAL A 327 -19.16 1.41 -10.87
CA VAL A 327 -17.95 1.38 -10.04
C VAL A 327 -18.31 0.67 -8.75
N VAL A 328 -17.81 -0.55 -8.58
CA VAL A 328 -17.99 -1.34 -7.38
C VAL A 328 -16.88 -1.00 -6.39
N VAL A 329 -17.22 -0.76 -5.13
CA VAL A 329 -16.26 -0.47 -4.06
C VAL A 329 -16.37 -1.55 -3.01
N LEU A 330 -15.30 -2.32 -2.87
CA LEU A 330 -15.15 -3.30 -1.80
C LEU A 330 -14.79 -2.56 -0.51
N VAL A 331 -15.54 -2.84 0.56
CA VAL A 331 -15.35 -2.23 1.89
C VAL A 331 -15.13 -3.35 2.89
N GLY A 332 -13.88 -3.56 3.28
CA GLY A 332 -13.47 -4.46 4.35
C GLY A 332 -13.29 -3.72 5.68
N ASP A 333 -12.59 -4.33 6.62
CA ASP A 333 -12.32 -3.83 8.00
C ASP A 333 -11.35 -2.63 8.04
N GLY A 334 -11.34 -1.80 7.05
CA GLY A 334 -10.45 -0.63 6.98
C GLY A 334 -10.86 0.52 7.90
N PRO A 335 -9.96 1.50 8.12
CA PRO A 335 -10.29 2.71 8.87
C PRO A 335 -11.50 3.43 8.26
N VAL A 336 -12.42 3.90 9.11
CA VAL A 336 -13.67 4.58 8.67
C VAL A 336 -13.38 5.76 7.73
N GLU A 337 -12.37 6.57 8.02
CA GLU A 337 -11.98 7.70 7.15
C GLU A 337 -11.40 7.23 5.82
N GLY A 338 -10.69 6.11 5.82
CA GLY A 338 -10.22 5.46 4.59
C GLY A 338 -11.38 5.02 3.70
N THR A 339 -12.39 4.40 4.27
CA THR A 339 -13.63 4.02 3.56
C THR A 339 -14.35 5.24 2.98
N ARG A 340 -14.48 6.32 3.76
CA ARG A 340 -15.06 7.59 3.30
C ARG A 340 -14.31 8.18 2.11
N ALA A 341 -12.98 8.21 2.19
CA ALA A 341 -12.13 8.72 1.11
C ALA A 341 -12.22 7.84 -0.16
N LEU A 342 -12.26 6.52 0.00
CA LEU A 342 -12.40 5.57 -1.10
C LEU A 342 -13.74 5.72 -1.83
N LEU A 343 -14.86 5.78 -1.09
CA LEU A 343 -16.19 6.02 -1.65
C LEU A 343 -16.28 7.37 -2.37
N GLY A 344 -15.70 8.43 -1.78
CA GLY A 344 -15.63 9.74 -2.41
C GLY A 344 -14.82 9.75 -3.71
N ALA A 345 -13.71 9.01 -3.75
CA ALA A 345 -12.90 8.85 -4.96
C ALA A 345 -13.67 8.05 -6.03
N ALA A 346 -14.35 6.97 -5.64
CA ALA A 346 -15.20 6.18 -6.55
C ALA A 346 -16.36 7.00 -7.11
N ALA A 347 -17.01 7.84 -6.30
CA ALA A 347 -18.08 8.72 -6.76
C ALA A 347 -17.61 9.77 -7.78
N ALA A 348 -16.39 10.30 -7.59
CA ALA A 348 -15.79 11.20 -8.59
C ALA A 348 -15.51 10.48 -9.90
N LEU A 349 -14.92 9.29 -9.83
CA LEU A 349 -14.62 8.46 -10.98
C LEU A 349 -15.91 8.05 -11.72
N ALA A 350 -16.95 7.62 -10.99
CA ALA A 350 -18.25 7.30 -11.56
C ALA A 350 -18.88 8.51 -12.27
N ALA A 351 -18.71 9.72 -11.73
CA ALA A 351 -19.18 10.95 -12.40
C ALA A 351 -18.45 11.21 -13.73
N GLU A 352 -17.13 10.91 -13.82
CA GLU A 352 -16.35 11.04 -15.06
C GLU A 352 -16.86 10.10 -16.17
N VAL A 353 -17.27 8.88 -15.80
CA VAL A 353 -17.73 7.85 -16.76
C VAL A 353 -19.25 7.80 -16.93
N GLY A 354 -19.99 8.65 -16.24
CA GLY A 354 -21.46 8.65 -16.25
C GLY A 354 -22.07 7.39 -15.59
N GLY A 355 -21.36 6.83 -14.62
CA GLY A 355 -21.69 5.58 -13.93
C GLY A 355 -22.36 5.77 -12.56
N VAL A 356 -22.50 4.67 -11.81
CA VAL A 356 -23.03 4.59 -10.44
C VAL A 356 -21.99 3.94 -9.53
N VAL A 357 -22.12 4.14 -8.20
CA VAL A 357 -21.28 3.50 -7.20
C VAL A 357 -22.08 2.49 -6.40
N THR A 358 -21.62 1.24 -6.39
CA THR A 358 -22.15 0.18 -5.52
C THR A 358 -21.11 -0.15 -4.46
N ALA A 359 -21.42 0.08 -3.18
CA ALA A 359 -20.59 -0.38 -2.07
C ALA A 359 -20.91 -1.85 -1.78
N VAL A 360 -19.89 -2.69 -1.64
CA VAL A 360 -19.99 -4.10 -1.22
C VAL A 360 -19.22 -4.23 0.08
N ALA A 361 -19.92 -4.51 1.18
CA ALA A 361 -19.38 -4.43 2.52
C ALA A 361 -19.67 -5.68 3.36
N THR A 362 -18.76 -5.99 4.28
CA THR A 362 -18.94 -7.06 5.28
C THR A 362 -19.78 -6.62 6.49
N GLU A 363 -19.96 -5.31 6.67
CA GLU A 363 -20.72 -4.71 7.77
C GLU A 363 -21.86 -3.83 7.25
N GLU A 364 -22.88 -3.63 8.08
CA GLU A 364 -23.97 -2.68 7.80
C GLU A 364 -23.46 -1.24 7.89
N GLY A 365 -23.75 -0.42 6.90
CA GLY A 365 -23.30 0.97 6.81
C GLY A 365 -24.05 1.80 5.78
N ASP A 366 -25.28 1.42 5.47
CA ASP A 366 -26.09 1.94 4.36
C ASP A 366 -26.14 3.48 4.30
N ARG A 367 -26.47 4.16 5.41
CA ARG A 367 -26.54 5.63 5.49
C ARG A 367 -25.16 6.28 5.38
N GLU A 368 -24.19 5.74 6.08
CA GLU A 368 -22.82 6.26 6.03
C GLU A 368 -22.24 6.11 4.62
N PHE A 369 -22.42 4.95 3.98
CA PHE A 369 -21.93 4.74 2.61
C PHE A 369 -22.64 5.64 1.60
N ALA A 370 -23.96 5.86 1.76
CA ALA A 370 -24.71 6.80 0.93
C ALA A 370 -24.19 8.23 1.03
N ARG A 371 -23.91 8.72 2.25
CA ARG A 371 -23.33 10.05 2.48
C ARG A 371 -22.01 10.24 1.76
N TRP A 372 -21.18 9.22 1.71
CA TRP A 372 -19.82 9.30 1.16
C TRP A 372 -19.73 8.90 -0.31
N GLY A 373 -20.81 8.53 -0.96
CA GLY A 373 -20.81 8.42 -2.41
C GLY A 373 -21.46 7.18 -3.00
N ALA A 374 -21.85 6.19 -2.19
CA ALA A 374 -22.55 5.02 -2.70
C ALA A 374 -23.97 5.35 -3.19
N ASP A 375 -24.36 4.77 -4.30
CA ASP A 375 -25.72 4.84 -4.86
C ASP A 375 -26.54 3.59 -4.53
N SER A 376 -25.86 2.48 -4.22
CA SER A 376 -26.43 1.21 -3.75
C SER A 376 -25.46 0.51 -2.81
N VAL A 377 -25.98 -0.38 -1.98
CA VAL A 377 -25.21 -1.17 -1.01
C VAL A 377 -25.55 -2.64 -1.17
N VAL A 378 -24.51 -3.47 -1.12
CA VAL A 378 -24.59 -4.93 -1.05
C VAL A 378 -23.88 -5.37 0.21
N THR A 379 -24.56 -6.06 1.12
CA THR A 379 -23.97 -6.62 2.34
C THR A 379 -23.59 -8.07 2.10
N LEU A 380 -22.35 -8.43 2.46
CA LEU A 380 -21.86 -9.80 2.44
C LEU A 380 -22.23 -10.49 3.75
N ASP A 381 -22.74 -11.71 3.71
CA ASP A 381 -23.01 -12.52 4.90
C ASP A 381 -21.85 -13.42 5.33
N GLY A 382 -20.64 -13.16 4.80
CA GLY A 382 -19.37 -13.79 5.14
C GLY A 382 -18.19 -12.91 4.75
N ASP A 383 -17.04 -13.12 5.40
CA ASP A 383 -15.85 -12.27 5.29
C ASP A 383 -14.58 -13.01 4.84
N GLU A 384 -14.64 -14.33 4.59
CA GLU A 384 -13.46 -15.09 4.15
C GLU A 384 -13.09 -14.70 2.70
N PRO A 385 -11.84 -14.22 2.42
CA PRO A 385 -11.49 -13.59 1.14
C PRO A 385 -11.73 -14.45 -0.10
N ARG A 386 -11.43 -15.77 -0.02
CA ARG A 386 -11.61 -16.67 -1.16
C ARG A 386 -13.08 -16.89 -1.47
N ALA A 387 -13.90 -17.06 -0.42
CA ALA A 387 -15.35 -17.22 -0.54
C ALA A 387 -16.00 -15.95 -1.09
N VAL A 388 -15.60 -14.78 -0.57
CA VAL A 388 -16.05 -13.47 -1.05
C VAL A 388 -15.66 -13.25 -2.52
N ALA A 389 -14.43 -13.54 -2.91
CA ALA A 389 -14.00 -13.42 -4.31
C ALA A 389 -14.82 -14.29 -5.25
N ARG A 390 -15.15 -15.51 -4.83
CA ARG A 390 -16.01 -16.44 -5.58
C ARG A 390 -17.43 -15.89 -5.73
N ALA A 391 -18.04 -15.42 -4.63
CA ALA A 391 -19.36 -14.82 -4.63
C ALA A 391 -19.41 -13.57 -5.52
N LEU A 392 -18.40 -12.69 -5.41
CA LEU A 392 -18.27 -11.49 -6.25
C LEU A 392 -18.10 -11.83 -7.72
N THR A 393 -17.31 -12.85 -8.05
CA THR A 393 -17.15 -13.30 -9.45
C THR A 393 -18.49 -13.66 -10.06
N GLY A 394 -19.32 -14.46 -9.37
CA GLY A 394 -20.67 -14.81 -9.83
C GLY A 394 -21.61 -13.61 -9.90
N TRP A 395 -21.56 -12.74 -8.89
CA TRP A 395 -22.41 -11.56 -8.81
C TRP A 395 -22.11 -10.51 -9.89
N LEU A 396 -20.82 -10.37 -10.28
CA LEU A 396 -20.40 -9.44 -11.33
C LEU A 396 -20.72 -9.93 -12.75
N GLN A 397 -20.98 -11.23 -12.94
CA GLN A 397 -21.31 -11.76 -14.25
C GLN A 397 -22.59 -11.11 -14.79
N GLY A 398 -22.49 -10.54 -15.98
CA GLY A 398 -23.62 -9.89 -16.66
C GLY A 398 -23.97 -8.48 -16.14
N ARG A 399 -23.35 -7.98 -15.06
CA ARG A 399 -23.63 -6.63 -14.54
C ARG A 399 -22.93 -5.51 -15.34
N GLY A 400 -21.84 -5.82 -16.05
CA GLY A 400 -21.10 -4.82 -16.82
C GLY A 400 -20.37 -3.81 -15.93
N ALA A 401 -19.89 -4.25 -14.76
CA ALA A 401 -19.07 -3.41 -13.88
C ALA A 401 -17.88 -2.84 -14.64
N TRP A 402 -17.73 -1.52 -14.64
CA TRP A 402 -16.63 -0.83 -15.31
C TRP A 402 -15.35 -0.92 -14.51
N ALA A 403 -15.45 -0.76 -13.17
CA ALA A 403 -14.30 -0.92 -12.27
C ALA A 403 -14.71 -1.57 -10.95
N VAL A 404 -13.75 -2.24 -10.30
CA VAL A 404 -13.84 -2.75 -8.93
C VAL A 404 -12.67 -2.18 -8.13
N LEU A 405 -12.97 -1.44 -7.08
CA LEU A 405 -12.00 -0.73 -6.25
C LEU A 405 -12.02 -1.26 -4.82
N GLY A 406 -10.87 -1.28 -4.15
CA GLY A 406 -10.76 -1.59 -2.72
C GLY A 406 -9.62 -0.82 -2.08
N ALA A 407 -9.47 -0.93 -0.77
CA ALA A 407 -8.33 -0.38 -0.05
C ALA A 407 -7.06 -1.19 -0.32
N ALA A 408 -5.89 -0.57 -0.18
CA ALA A 408 -4.61 -1.29 -0.28
C ALA A 408 -4.29 -2.07 1.03
N LEU A 409 -5.31 -2.71 1.60
CA LEU A 409 -5.25 -3.52 2.82
C LEU A 409 -5.16 -5.02 2.49
N PRO A 410 -4.69 -5.86 3.40
CA PRO A 410 -4.49 -7.29 3.13
C PRO A 410 -5.74 -8.01 2.64
N TRP A 411 -6.88 -7.80 3.30
CA TRP A 411 -8.14 -8.44 2.95
C TRP A 411 -8.65 -8.03 1.56
N ASP A 412 -8.77 -6.72 1.29
CA ASP A 412 -9.20 -6.20 -0.02
C ASP A 412 -8.28 -6.66 -1.14
N ARG A 413 -6.96 -6.63 -0.88
CA ARG A 413 -5.94 -7.04 -1.85
C ARG A 413 -6.09 -8.51 -2.22
N GLU A 414 -6.34 -9.40 -1.25
CA GLU A 414 -6.56 -10.82 -1.52
C GLU A 414 -7.83 -11.05 -2.34
N VAL A 415 -8.96 -10.47 -1.93
CA VAL A 415 -10.23 -10.59 -2.66
C VAL A 415 -10.07 -10.11 -4.10
N LEU A 416 -9.49 -8.91 -4.30
CA LEU A 416 -9.32 -8.32 -5.63
C LEU A 416 -8.26 -9.05 -6.47
N ALA A 417 -7.22 -9.63 -5.87
CA ALA A 417 -6.25 -10.46 -6.58
C ALA A 417 -6.88 -11.76 -7.12
N ARG A 418 -7.73 -12.41 -6.33
CA ARG A 418 -8.49 -13.58 -6.76
C ARG A 418 -9.51 -13.23 -7.84
N LEU A 419 -10.25 -12.13 -7.65
CA LEU A 419 -11.19 -11.61 -8.65
C LEU A 419 -10.48 -11.30 -9.98
N ALA A 420 -9.27 -10.76 -9.94
CA ALA A 420 -8.47 -10.48 -11.13
C ALA A 420 -8.15 -11.76 -11.93
N VAL A 421 -7.86 -12.86 -11.24
CA VAL A 421 -7.63 -14.16 -11.87
C VAL A 421 -8.90 -14.69 -12.53
N THR A 422 -10.01 -14.72 -11.80
CA THR A 422 -11.30 -15.29 -12.29
C THR A 422 -11.93 -14.47 -13.40
N SER A 423 -11.63 -13.16 -13.45
CA SER A 423 -12.13 -12.23 -14.49
C SER A 423 -11.16 -12.04 -15.66
N ASP A 424 -10.01 -12.71 -15.67
CA ASP A 424 -8.91 -12.46 -16.63
C ASP A 424 -8.53 -10.97 -16.74
N ALA A 425 -8.57 -10.27 -15.61
CA ALA A 425 -8.33 -8.84 -15.50
C ALA A 425 -7.05 -8.56 -14.68
N GLY A 426 -6.42 -7.42 -14.93
CA GLY A 426 -5.25 -7.02 -14.17
C GLY A 426 -5.62 -6.26 -12.91
N LEU A 427 -4.81 -6.42 -11.86
CA LEU A 427 -4.91 -5.66 -10.63
C LEU A 427 -3.87 -4.53 -10.60
N MET A 428 -4.31 -3.28 -10.58
CA MET A 428 -3.49 -2.12 -10.29
C MET A 428 -3.43 -1.90 -8.79
N SER A 429 -2.32 -2.23 -8.15
CA SER A 429 -2.23 -2.17 -6.68
C SER A 429 -1.53 -0.92 -6.16
N ASP A 430 -1.90 -0.51 -4.94
CA ASP A 430 -1.26 0.56 -4.16
C ASP A 430 -1.28 1.93 -4.85
N LEU A 431 -2.36 2.25 -5.54
CA LEU A 431 -2.51 3.54 -6.20
C LEU A 431 -2.74 4.68 -5.19
N VAL A 432 -2.22 5.85 -5.51
CA VAL A 432 -2.39 7.09 -4.73
C VAL A 432 -3.36 8.08 -5.38
N SER A 433 -3.73 7.83 -6.63
CA SER A 433 -4.76 8.59 -7.36
C SER A 433 -5.38 7.76 -8.47
N LEU A 434 -6.58 8.16 -8.89
CA LEU A 434 -7.35 7.56 -9.99
C LEU A 434 -7.87 8.62 -10.95
N SER A 435 -8.03 8.24 -12.21
CA SER A 435 -8.74 9.01 -13.23
C SER A 435 -9.27 8.08 -14.32
N ALA A 436 -10.27 8.54 -15.07
CA ALA A 436 -10.71 7.86 -16.29
C ALA A 436 -10.10 8.57 -17.51
N LYS A 437 -9.31 7.83 -18.28
CA LYS A 437 -8.71 8.34 -19.53
C LYS A 437 -9.13 7.44 -20.68
N GLU A 438 -9.79 8.02 -21.69
CA GLU A 438 -10.23 7.27 -22.88
C GLU A 438 -11.03 5.99 -22.57
N GLY A 439 -11.91 6.06 -21.55
CA GLY A 439 -12.72 4.93 -21.11
C GLY A 439 -11.98 3.87 -20.30
N ARG A 440 -10.72 4.10 -19.94
CA ARG A 440 -9.89 3.21 -19.14
C ARG A 440 -9.54 3.82 -17.80
N LEU A 441 -9.42 2.98 -16.79
CA LEU A 441 -8.90 3.36 -15.49
C LEU A 441 -7.40 3.60 -15.60
N SER A 442 -6.97 4.77 -15.17
CA SER A 442 -5.57 5.15 -14.99
C SER A 442 -5.33 5.50 -13.53
N GLY A 443 -4.20 5.12 -12.97
CA GLY A 443 -3.84 5.42 -11.62
C GLY A 443 -2.35 5.67 -11.44
N LEU A 444 -2.00 6.53 -10.49
CA LEU A 444 -0.61 6.81 -10.15
C LEU A 444 -0.18 5.93 -8.97
N LYS A 445 0.99 5.34 -9.10
CA LYS A 445 1.64 4.52 -8.08
C LYS A 445 3.02 5.08 -7.78
N PRO A 446 3.40 5.26 -6.48
CA PRO A 446 4.77 5.58 -6.12
C PRO A 446 5.73 4.49 -6.61
N SER A 447 6.83 4.89 -7.26
CA SER A 447 7.93 4.03 -7.66
C SER A 447 9.26 4.57 -7.11
N GLY A 448 10.33 3.79 -7.22
CA GLY A 448 11.63 4.18 -6.70
C GLY A 448 12.18 5.46 -7.33
N GLY A 449 13.15 6.10 -6.67
CA GLY A 449 13.82 7.28 -7.18
C GLY A 449 12.95 8.55 -7.22
N GLY A 450 11.90 8.64 -6.41
CA GLY A 450 11.04 9.82 -6.35
C GLY A 450 10.18 10.01 -7.58
N THR A 451 9.70 8.92 -8.17
CA THR A 451 8.85 8.95 -9.35
C THR A 451 7.46 8.37 -9.06
N LEU A 452 6.51 8.68 -9.93
CA LEU A 452 5.17 8.10 -9.98
C LEU A 452 5.02 7.35 -11.30
N ALA A 453 4.69 6.07 -11.23
CA ALA A 453 4.30 5.29 -12.39
C ALA A 453 2.81 5.47 -12.66
N GLU A 454 2.44 5.93 -13.84
CA GLU A 454 1.07 5.89 -14.33
C GLU A 454 0.79 4.49 -14.86
N ILE A 455 -0.14 3.79 -14.18
CA ILE A 455 -0.57 2.44 -14.57
C ILE A 455 -1.95 2.54 -15.19
N ILE A 456 -2.14 1.84 -16.31
CA ILE A 456 -3.43 1.73 -16.98
C ILE A 456 -3.90 0.28 -17.04
N SER A 457 -5.22 0.08 -16.90
CA SER A 457 -5.89 -1.19 -17.11
C SER A 457 -6.22 -1.40 -18.60
N ARG A 458 -6.12 -2.65 -19.05
CA ARG A 458 -6.55 -3.08 -20.40
C ARG A 458 -7.65 -4.15 -20.36
N GLY A 459 -7.95 -4.67 -19.15
CA GLY A 459 -9.00 -5.67 -18.90
C GLY A 459 -10.34 -5.04 -18.50
N THR A 460 -11.35 -5.89 -18.33
CA THR A 460 -12.70 -5.53 -17.81
C THR A 460 -13.19 -6.70 -16.94
N PRO A 461 -13.66 -6.45 -15.71
CA PRO A 461 -13.67 -5.14 -15.01
C PRO A 461 -12.25 -4.62 -14.75
N GLN A 462 -12.11 -3.31 -14.56
CA GLN A 462 -10.84 -2.69 -14.23
C GLN A 462 -10.65 -2.71 -12.71
N ILE A 463 -9.65 -3.41 -12.21
CA ILE A 463 -9.51 -3.69 -10.78
C ILE A 463 -8.35 -2.91 -10.19
N ALA A 464 -8.59 -2.25 -9.04
CA ALA A 464 -7.53 -1.47 -8.37
C ALA A 464 -7.65 -1.48 -6.85
N THR A 465 -6.49 -1.44 -6.16
CA THR A 465 -6.42 -1.08 -4.74
C THR A 465 -5.79 0.29 -4.55
N LEU A 466 -6.28 1.02 -3.55
CA LEU A 466 -5.89 2.40 -3.27
C LEU A 466 -5.37 2.57 -1.85
N ARG A 467 -4.35 3.41 -1.69
CA ARG A 467 -3.88 3.90 -0.38
C ARG A 467 -4.86 4.95 0.13
N THR A 468 -5.84 4.52 0.87
CA THR A 468 -6.96 5.36 1.30
C THR A 468 -6.53 6.57 2.14
N GLY A 469 -5.50 6.43 2.98
CA GLY A 469 -4.90 7.54 3.74
C GLY A 469 -4.28 8.66 2.87
N LEU A 470 -4.08 8.41 1.57
CA LEU A 470 -3.59 9.40 0.60
C LEU A 470 -4.69 9.94 -0.33
N LEU A 471 -5.92 9.48 -0.20
CA LEU A 471 -7.04 10.02 -0.96
C LEU A 471 -7.64 11.26 -0.27
N PRO A 472 -8.10 12.26 -1.03
CA PRO A 472 -8.78 13.41 -0.44
C PRO A 472 -10.13 13.01 0.14
N LEU A 473 -10.40 13.42 1.38
CA LEU A 473 -11.74 13.34 1.94
C LEU A 473 -12.61 14.39 1.24
N ARG A 474 -13.72 13.98 0.66
CA ARG A 474 -14.63 14.86 -0.06
C ARG A 474 -15.78 15.33 0.84
N THR A 475 -16.50 16.37 0.45
CA THR A 475 -17.71 16.82 1.15
C THR A 475 -18.79 15.74 1.06
N PRO A 476 -19.38 15.32 2.19
CA PRO A 476 -20.45 14.32 2.18
C PRO A 476 -21.70 14.85 1.48
N ARG A 477 -22.50 13.94 0.96
CA ARG A 477 -23.85 14.21 0.42
C ARG A 477 -24.86 14.37 1.56
N ASP A 478 -26.07 14.83 1.23
CA ASP A 478 -27.22 14.74 2.11
C ASP A 478 -27.52 13.27 2.47
N ASP A 479 -28.00 13.08 3.70
CA ASP A 479 -28.32 11.77 4.23
C ASP A 479 -29.51 11.16 3.48
N ARG A 480 -29.34 9.97 2.90
CA ARG A 480 -30.43 9.20 2.28
C ARG A 480 -30.31 7.72 2.67
N PRO A 481 -31.41 7.06 3.03
CA PRO A 481 -31.38 5.62 3.25
C PRO A 481 -31.17 4.90 1.92
N LEU A 482 -30.36 3.85 1.95
CA LEU A 482 -30.27 2.85 0.88
C LEU A 482 -30.86 1.54 1.41
N GLU A 483 -31.51 0.79 0.55
CA GLU A 483 -31.95 -0.57 0.87
C GLU A 483 -30.81 -1.53 0.50
N PRO A 484 -30.14 -2.16 1.50
CA PRO A 484 -29.05 -3.09 1.24
C PRO A 484 -29.61 -4.37 0.59
N GLN A 485 -28.84 -4.92 -0.36
CA GLN A 485 -29.04 -6.26 -0.89
C GLN A 485 -28.04 -7.18 -0.21
N THR A 486 -28.44 -8.39 0.14
CA THR A 486 -27.51 -9.38 0.70
C THR A 486 -26.93 -10.24 -0.42
N LEU A 487 -25.61 -10.37 -0.46
CA LEU A 487 -24.90 -11.34 -1.28
C LEU A 487 -24.43 -12.49 -0.41
N HIS A 488 -24.97 -13.69 -0.69
CA HIS A 488 -24.60 -14.89 0.04
C HIS A 488 -23.19 -15.34 -0.29
N VAL A 489 -22.40 -15.62 0.76
CA VAL A 489 -21.02 -16.07 0.70
C VAL A 489 -20.93 -17.48 1.25
N GLU A 490 -20.75 -18.48 0.40
CA GLU A 490 -20.55 -19.86 0.84
C GLU A 490 -19.21 -19.98 1.59
N PRO A 491 -19.22 -20.45 2.87
CA PRO A 491 -17.99 -20.55 3.66
C PRO A 491 -16.92 -21.43 3.01
N ASP A 492 -15.65 -21.00 3.09
CA ASP A 492 -14.51 -21.86 2.74
C ASP A 492 -14.15 -22.73 3.94
N THR A 493 -14.14 -24.04 3.74
CA THR A 493 -13.85 -25.02 4.79
C THR A 493 -12.36 -25.31 4.97
N ALA A 494 -11.50 -24.79 4.10
CA ALA A 494 -10.06 -25.00 4.13
C ALA A 494 -9.32 -24.01 5.06
N ILE A 495 -10.01 -22.96 5.54
CA ILE A 495 -9.43 -21.92 6.39
C ILE A 495 -10.27 -21.77 7.64
N PHE A 496 -9.64 -21.92 8.81
CA PHE A 496 -10.27 -21.79 10.13
C PHE A 496 -9.65 -20.62 10.87
N ARG A 497 -10.42 -19.59 11.14
CA ARG A 497 -10.04 -18.44 11.95
C ARG A 497 -10.49 -18.66 13.37
N THR A 498 -9.61 -18.50 14.36
CA THR A 498 -9.91 -18.89 15.74
C THR A 498 -9.83 -17.75 16.75
N GLU A 499 -8.93 -16.81 16.59
CA GLU A 499 -8.73 -15.75 17.58
C GLU A 499 -8.22 -14.48 16.89
N ARG A 500 -8.96 -13.38 17.06
CA ARG A 500 -8.54 -12.05 16.60
C ARG A 500 -8.09 -11.22 17.79
N ARG A 501 -6.85 -10.77 17.77
CA ARG A 501 -6.28 -9.84 18.75
C ARG A 501 -6.18 -8.46 18.12
N THR A 502 -7.04 -7.55 18.53
CA THR A 502 -6.97 -6.17 18.10
C THR A 502 -5.87 -5.42 18.86
N GLY A 503 -4.96 -4.80 18.14
CA GLY A 503 -3.95 -3.89 18.68
C GLY A 503 -4.45 -2.45 18.55
N SER A 504 -4.50 -1.71 19.66
CA SER A 504 -4.98 -0.32 19.68
C SER A 504 -4.02 0.71 19.04
N ASP A 505 -2.79 0.32 18.72
CA ASP A 505 -1.71 1.27 18.36
C ASP A 505 -1.82 1.90 16.97
N GLY A 506 -2.45 1.22 16.01
CA GLY A 506 -2.57 1.70 14.63
C GLY A 506 -3.62 2.80 14.45
N ASP A 507 -4.76 2.66 15.09
CA ASP A 507 -5.91 3.58 14.94
C ASP A 507 -5.64 4.99 15.46
N ALA A 508 -4.75 5.12 16.46
CA ALA A 508 -4.35 6.41 16.99
C ALA A 508 -3.54 7.21 15.97
N LEU A 509 -2.64 6.55 15.24
CA LEU A 509 -1.79 7.19 14.23
C LEU A 509 -2.58 7.68 13.02
N ASP A 510 -3.59 6.93 12.59
CA ASP A 510 -4.43 7.28 11.43
C ASP A 510 -5.31 8.52 11.73
N ARG A 511 -5.66 8.74 13.00
CA ARG A 511 -6.49 9.87 13.46
C ARG A 511 -5.68 11.05 13.99
N ALA A 512 -4.35 10.92 14.06
CA ALA A 512 -3.49 11.94 14.64
C ALA A 512 -3.43 13.20 13.76
N GLU A 513 -3.80 14.35 14.33
CA GLU A 513 -3.61 15.65 13.67
C GLU A 513 -2.14 16.07 13.61
N VAL A 514 -1.33 15.60 14.56
CA VAL A 514 0.10 15.84 14.60
C VAL A 514 0.82 14.51 14.78
N VAL A 515 1.83 14.28 13.96
CA VAL A 515 2.66 13.08 14.00
C VAL A 515 4.12 13.46 14.17
N ILE A 516 4.80 12.82 15.12
CA ILE A 516 6.25 12.94 15.32
C ILE A 516 6.89 11.68 14.72
N GLY A 517 7.56 11.84 13.59
CA GLY A 517 8.30 10.76 12.93
C GLY A 517 9.75 10.71 13.41
N VAL A 518 10.16 9.59 14.02
CA VAL A 518 11.54 9.41 14.49
C VAL A 518 12.35 8.55 13.54
N GLY A 519 13.60 8.98 13.32
CA GLY A 519 14.62 8.23 12.62
C GLY A 519 15.62 7.60 13.58
N ARG A 520 16.67 6.94 13.05
CA ARG A 520 17.76 6.37 13.85
C ARG A 520 18.58 7.43 14.63
N GLY A 521 18.43 8.71 14.31
CA GLY A 521 19.04 9.80 15.08
C GLY A 521 18.38 10.06 16.44
N VAL A 522 17.28 9.35 16.74
CA VAL A 522 16.62 9.35 18.05
C VAL A 522 16.64 7.94 18.60
N PRO A 523 17.58 7.60 19.48
CA PRO A 523 17.67 6.27 20.07
C PRO A 523 16.52 6.05 21.08
N PRO A 524 16.07 4.80 21.31
CA PRO A 524 14.84 4.50 22.05
C PRO A 524 14.90 4.95 23.52
N GLU A 525 16.07 4.95 24.13
CA GLU A 525 16.29 5.43 25.51
C GLU A 525 16.09 6.94 25.66
N LYS A 526 15.90 7.66 24.55
CA LYS A 526 15.70 9.11 24.49
C LYS A 526 14.26 9.51 24.12
N TYR A 527 13.35 8.57 23.92
CA TYR A 527 11.98 8.89 23.52
C TYR A 527 11.23 9.70 24.59
N ASP A 528 11.57 9.52 25.87
CA ASP A 528 10.99 10.31 26.96
C ASP A 528 11.31 11.82 26.84
N GLU A 529 12.41 12.19 26.16
CA GLU A 529 12.76 13.58 25.89
C GLU A 529 11.84 14.24 24.86
N LEU A 530 11.12 13.45 24.05
CA LEU A 530 10.10 13.93 23.10
C LEU A 530 8.70 14.03 23.74
N GLU A 531 8.48 13.43 24.91
CA GLU A 531 7.16 13.39 25.55
C GLU A 531 6.57 14.78 25.83
N PRO A 532 7.35 15.80 26.27
CA PRO A 532 6.80 17.13 26.47
C PRO A 532 6.22 17.77 25.19
N VAL A 533 6.89 17.63 24.04
CA VAL A 533 6.37 18.15 22.77
C VAL A 533 5.20 17.31 22.26
N ARG A 534 5.24 15.99 22.47
CA ARG A 534 4.16 15.08 22.12
C ARG A 534 2.86 15.44 22.82
N LEU A 535 2.93 15.66 24.14
CA LEU A 535 1.76 16.06 24.94
C LEU A 535 1.23 17.45 24.58
N LEU A 536 2.12 18.44 24.40
CA LEU A 536 1.70 19.81 24.04
C LEU A 536 0.97 19.87 22.70
N LEU A 537 1.39 19.04 21.75
CA LEU A 537 0.81 19.01 20.40
C LEU A 537 -0.28 17.95 20.24
N ASN A 538 -0.60 17.18 21.28
CA ASN A 538 -1.45 16.00 21.21
C ASN A 538 -1.05 15.10 20.02
N ALA A 539 0.27 14.84 19.91
CA ALA A 539 0.86 14.16 18.79
C ALA A 539 0.99 12.65 19.03
N GLU A 540 0.99 11.88 17.94
CA GLU A 540 1.32 10.46 17.94
C GLU A 540 2.76 10.22 17.45
N LEU A 541 3.45 9.26 18.08
CA LEU A 541 4.80 8.89 17.70
C LEU A 541 4.77 7.87 16.56
N ALA A 542 5.53 8.12 15.51
CA ALA A 542 5.71 7.24 14.37
C ALA A 542 7.19 7.06 14.02
N ALA A 543 7.51 6.12 13.15
CA ALA A 543 8.89 5.75 12.88
C ALA A 543 9.19 5.48 11.42
N THR A 544 10.48 5.60 11.09
CA THR A 544 11.01 5.05 9.85
C THR A 544 11.13 3.52 9.94
N ARG A 545 11.13 2.82 8.80
CA ARG A 545 11.34 1.38 8.72
C ARG A 545 12.57 0.90 9.51
N LYS A 546 13.70 1.63 9.42
CA LYS A 546 14.94 1.25 10.13
C LYS A 546 14.79 1.23 11.66
N VAL A 547 13.92 2.06 12.20
CA VAL A 547 13.58 2.12 13.63
C VAL A 547 12.72 0.93 14.03
N THR A 548 11.70 0.63 13.22
CA THR A 548 10.79 -0.49 13.48
C THR A 548 11.47 -1.85 13.25
N ASP A 549 12.39 -1.95 12.26
CA ASP A 549 13.20 -3.16 12.03
C ASP A 549 14.12 -3.48 13.23
N GLN A 550 14.56 -2.47 13.97
CA GLN A 550 15.35 -2.63 15.21
C GLN A 550 14.46 -2.94 16.43
N GLY A 551 13.14 -2.98 16.28
CA GLY A 551 12.21 -3.19 17.38
C GLY A 551 12.08 -2.01 18.35
N TRP A 552 12.60 -0.82 18.00
CA TRP A 552 12.54 0.38 18.86
C TRP A 552 11.12 0.93 19.00
N LEU A 553 10.30 0.78 17.94
CA LEU A 553 8.86 1.04 17.95
C LEU A 553 8.11 -0.10 17.25
N PRO A 554 6.84 -0.34 17.62
CA PRO A 554 5.98 -1.34 16.97
C PRO A 554 5.82 -1.05 15.47
N HIS A 555 5.65 -2.11 14.66
CA HIS A 555 5.48 -1.98 13.21
C HIS A 555 4.23 -1.17 12.83
N GLY A 556 3.14 -1.25 13.62
CA GLY A 556 1.97 -0.40 13.43
C GLY A 556 2.25 1.11 13.47
N ARG A 557 3.43 1.51 13.96
CA ARG A 557 3.93 2.90 13.98
C ARG A 557 4.82 3.24 12.78
N GLN A 558 5.07 2.30 11.86
CA GLN A 558 5.90 2.54 10.68
C GLN A 558 5.16 3.38 9.64
N ILE A 559 5.81 4.46 9.16
CA ILE A 559 5.36 5.29 8.04
C ILE A 559 6.22 5.01 6.82
N GLY A 560 5.61 4.99 5.63
CA GLY A 560 6.30 4.86 4.36
C GLY A 560 5.61 3.93 3.36
N ILE A 561 6.29 3.62 2.26
CA ILE A 561 5.76 2.71 1.22
C ILE A 561 5.42 1.33 1.78
N THR A 562 6.21 0.84 2.73
CA THR A 562 6.05 -0.48 3.38
C THR A 562 5.32 -0.40 4.73
N GLY A 563 4.86 0.77 5.12
CA GLY A 563 4.14 1.04 6.34
C GLY A 563 2.86 1.82 6.07
N ARG A 564 2.38 2.53 7.09
CA ARG A 564 1.17 3.34 7.00
C ARG A 564 1.38 4.60 6.17
N SER A 565 0.29 5.09 5.59
CA SER A 565 0.22 6.40 4.95
C SER A 565 -0.68 7.30 5.79
N VAL A 566 -0.14 8.44 6.24
CA VAL A 566 -0.81 9.39 7.12
C VAL A 566 -0.89 10.78 6.48
N ALA A 567 -1.91 11.55 6.83
CA ALA A 567 -2.13 12.90 6.34
C ALA A 567 -2.35 13.88 7.52
N PRO A 568 -1.41 13.99 8.48
CA PRO A 568 -1.56 14.86 9.61
C PRO A 568 -1.52 16.33 9.17
N ARG A 569 -2.13 17.22 9.95
CA ARG A 569 -1.98 18.67 9.79
C ARG A 569 -0.49 19.08 9.90
N MET A 570 0.25 18.45 10.81
CA MET A 570 1.69 18.69 10.97
C MET A 570 2.46 17.37 11.17
N TYR A 571 3.53 17.21 10.44
CA TYR A 571 4.48 16.12 10.56
C TYR A 571 5.83 16.66 11.04
N LEU A 572 6.24 16.29 12.25
CA LEU A 572 7.54 16.65 12.83
C LEU A 572 8.54 15.51 12.62
N ALA A 573 9.45 15.68 11.70
CA ALA A 573 10.49 14.72 11.34
C ALA A 573 11.74 14.96 12.20
N VAL A 574 12.09 14.02 13.10
CA VAL A 574 13.20 14.14 14.04
C VAL A 574 14.26 13.08 13.78
N GLY A 575 15.49 13.50 13.45
CA GLY A 575 16.63 12.60 13.28
C GLY A 575 16.47 11.55 12.18
N LEU A 576 15.69 11.85 11.13
CA LEU A 576 15.53 10.99 9.96
C LEU A 576 16.12 11.64 8.70
N SER A 577 16.59 10.81 7.77
CA SER A 577 17.29 11.28 6.55
C SER A 577 16.37 11.88 5.49
N GLY A 578 15.08 11.54 5.51
CA GLY A 578 14.14 11.99 4.48
C GLY A 578 14.08 11.13 3.23
N ASN A 579 14.46 9.84 3.32
CA ASN A 579 14.34 8.93 2.19
C ASN A 579 12.90 8.93 1.65
N LEU A 580 12.78 9.01 0.31
CA LEU A 580 11.50 9.12 -0.39
C LEU A 580 10.51 8.00 -0.06
N ASN A 581 10.99 6.80 0.23
CA ASN A 581 10.14 5.68 0.64
C ASN A 581 9.42 5.93 1.96
N HIS A 582 10.05 6.65 2.88
CA HIS A 582 9.41 7.09 4.14
C HIS A 582 8.46 8.27 3.88
N LEU A 583 8.95 9.27 3.14
CA LEU A 583 8.19 10.49 2.86
C LEU A 583 6.92 10.23 2.02
N ALA A 584 6.91 9.21 1.19
CA ALA A 584 5.71 8.80 0.46
C ALA A 584 4.53 8.50 1.40
N GLY A 585 4.80 7.96 2.61
CA GLY A 585 3.77 7.70 3.62
C GLY A 585 3.30 8.96 4.38
N ALA A 586 4.06 10.08 4.34
CA ALA A 586 3.69 11.36 4.95
C ALA A 586 3.54 12.50 3.92
N SER A 587 3.45 12.17 2.62
CA SER A 587 3.43 13.13 1.51
C SER A 587 2.27 14.13 1.58
N ARG A 588 1.17 13.76 2.23
CA ARG A 588 -0.01 14.60 2.43
C ARG A 588 -0.05 15.34 3.76
N ALA A 589 1.01 15.32 4.55
CA ALA A 589 1.09 16.17 5.74
C ALA A 589 0.94 17.65 5.35
N GLY A 590 0.09 18.38 6.06
CA GLY A 590 -0.17 19.80 5.80
C GLY A 590 1.12 20.63 5.91
N THR A 591 1.82 20.51 7.02
CA THR A 591 3.13 21.12 7.24
C THR A 591 4.14 20.07 7.68
N VAL A 592 5.32 20.03 7.04
CA VAL A 592 6.44 19.17 7.43
C VAL A 592 7.50 20.02 8.10
N VAL A 593 7.82 19.70 9.35
CA VAL A 593 8.91 20.30 10.12
C VAL A 593 10.04 19.27 10.23
N ALA A 594 11.26 19.65 9.91
CA ALA A 594 12.42 18.77 9.95
C ALA A 594 13.48 19.25 10.94
N ILE A 595 14.00 18.33 11.75
CA ILE A 595 15.15 18.58 12.62
C ILE A 595 16.21 17.52 12.31
N ASN A 596 17.38 17.97 11.84
CA ASN A 596 18.50 17.09 11.53
C ASN A 596 19.83 17.82 11.70
N THR A 597 20.85 17.12 12.15
CA THR A 597 22.21 17.68 12.29
C THR A 597 22.94 17.79 10.95
N ASP A 598 22.62 16.94 9.98
CA ASP A 598 23.22 16.96 8.65
C ASP A 598 22.52 17.99 7.75
N PRO A 599 23.20 19.11 7.40
CA PRO A 599 22.61 20.15 6.55
C PRO A 599 22.32 19.69 5.12
N ALA A 600 22.88 18.55 4.69
CA ALA A 600 22.67 17.94 3.38
C ALA A 600 21.61 16.83 3.41
N ALA A 601 20.98 16.58 4.57
CA ALA A 601 19.95 15.55 4.68
C ALA A 601 18.78 15.82 3.70
N GLU A 602 18.38 14.81 2.97
CA GLU A 602 17.32 14.87 1.94
C GLU A 602 16.00 15.42 2.48
N ILE A 603 15.73 15.22 3.78
CA ILE A 603 14.52 15.75 4.44
C ILE A 603 14.35 17.26 4.27
N PHE A 604 15.44 18.02 4.19
CA PHE A 604 15.38 19.48 4.04
C PHE A 604 14.89 19.93 2.68
N ALA A 605 15.00 19.09 1.65
CA ALA A 605 14.37 19.35 0.35
C ALA A 605 12.86 19.10 0.36
N HIS A 606 12.35 18.38 1.37
CA HIS A 606 10.98 17.91 1.47
C HIS A 606 10.21 18.43 2.69
N CYS A 607 10.77 19.41 3.41
CA CYS A 607 10.10 20.05 4.53
C CYS A 607 9.60 21.47 4.18
N ASP A 608 8.73 22.01 5.01
CA ASP A 608 8.30 23.41 4.97
C ASP A 608 9.16 24.27 5.90
N VAL A 609 9.53 23.72 7.05
CA VAL A 609 10.36 24.36 8.06
C VAL A 609 11.46 23.38 8.48
N GLY A 610 12.73 23.79 8.30
CA GLY A 610 13.88 22.98 8.66
C GLY A 610 14.76 23.64 9.71
N LEU A 611 15.20 22.87 10.70
CA LEU A 611 16.16 23.26 11.74
C LEU A 611 17.40 22.39 11.60
N VAL A 612 18.53 23.02 11.25
CA VAL A 612 19.83 22.34 11.19
C VAL A 612 20.47 22.40 12.58
N ALA A 613 20.13 21.42 13.41
CA ALA A 613 20.55 21.35 14.81
C ALA A 613 20.47 19.92 15.35
N ASP A 614 21.15 19.67 16.47
CA ASP A 614 20.83 18.52 17.29
C ASP A 614 19.44 18.71 17.91
N TRP A 615 18.59 17.69 17.75
CA TRP A 615 17.23 17.73 18.27
C TRP A 615 17.20 17.90 19.80
N GLN A 616 18.15 17.34 20.54
CA GLN A 616 18.23 17.48 21.99
C GLN A 616 18.56 18.93 22.42
N GLU A 617 19.34 19.64 21.61
CA GLU A 617 19.66 21.05 21.88
C GLU A 617 18.51 21.99 21.55
N VAL A 618 17.72 21.71 20.51
CA VAL A 618 16.66 22.62 20.05
C VAL A 618 15.31 22.32 20.71
N MET A 619 15.05 21.06 21.10
CA MET A 619 13.76 20.63 21.65
C MET A 619 13.32 21.38 22.91
N PRO A 620 14.17 21.67 23.92
CA PRO A 620 13.77 22.45 25.08
C PRO A 620 13.21 23.83 24.73
N TYR A 621 13.83 24.52 23.76
CA TYR A 621 13.35 25.85 23.31
C TYR A 621 12.06 25.76 22.50
N LEU A 622 11.86 24.68 21.73
CA LEU A 622 10.59 24.41 21.05
C LEU A 622 9.47 24.18 22.06
N VAL A 623 9.71 23.35 23.08
CA VAL A 623 8.73 23.08 24.15
C VAL A 623 8.35 24.36 24.89
N ASP A 624 9.31 25.21 25.28
CA ASP A 624 9.05 26.46 25.99
C ASP A 624 8.24 27.44 25.13
N GLY A 625 8.57 27.57 23.86
CA GLY A 625 7.81 28.42 22.96
C GLY A 625 6.41 27.88 22.62
N LEU A 626 6.25 26.56 22.45
CA LEU A 626 4.97 25.90 22.21
C LEU A 626 3.98 26.12 23.36
N ARG A 627 4.43 26.11 24.62
CA ARG A 627 3.57 26.43 25.77
C ARG A 627 2.87 27.77 25.59
N SER A 628 3.56 28.77 25.04
CA SER A 628 3.00 30.09 24.78
C SER A 628 2.05 30.12 23.57
N CYS A 629 2.30 29.28 22.55
CA CYS A 629 1.52 29.20 21.31
C CYS A 629 0.20 28.42 21.48
N VAL A 630 0.19 27.41 22.35
CA VAL A 630 -0.97 26.50 22.54
C VAL A 630 -1.89 27.00 23.67
N SER A 631 -1.40 27.86 24.59
CA SER A 631 -2.17 28.41 25.71
C SER A 631 -2.94 29.69 25.37
N GLY A 632 -2.79 30.25 24.19
CA GLY A 632 -3.50 31.43 23.67
C GLY A 632 -4.50 31.05 22.59
#